data_e206ff95c763ee89adf76ce9a1bcb8bb
#
_entry.id   e206ff95c763ee89adf76ce9a1bcb8bb
#
_cell.length_a   1.000
_cell.length_b   1.000
_cell.length_c   1.000
_cell.angle_alpha   90.00
_cell.angle_beta   90.00
_cell.angle_gamma   90.00
#
_symmetry.space_group_name_H-M   'P 1'
#
loop_
_entity.id
_entity.type
_entity.pdbx_description
1 polymer ?
#
loop_
_entity_poly.entity_id
_entity_poly.type
_entity_poly.pdbx_seq_one_letter_code
_entity_poly.pdbx_strand_id
1 'polypeptide(L)'
;MKQMQLIKPGGLDNLRMVEVEAPPVRDNEILVKVAASSLNYHDLLVALGSIPTEDKRVLLGDASGEVVEVGTSVSKWQVGDQIMSACFPKWIEGPPKREYLSFIGDNEDGYATEYIALPETAVTKAPQGWTLPEAATLPCAGLTAWRALVDEGNLQAGESVLIQGTGGVSIFALQLAK
;
A
#
# COMPACT_ATOMS: atom_id res chain seq x y z
N MET A 1 -6.04 18.41 7.40
CA MET A 1 -5.08 17.30 7.54
C MET A 1 -3.83 17.57 6.76
N LYS A 2 -2.70 16.98 7.17
CA LYS A 2 -1.43 17.09 6.45
C LYS A 2 -1.30 16.03 5.37
N GLN A 3 -0.67 16.41 4.26
CA GLN A 3 -0.50 15.55 3.10
C GLN A 3 0.81 15.92 2.40
N MET A 4 1.59 14.91 1.97
CA MET A 4 2.82 15.11 1.19
C MET A 4 2.53 14.95 -0.29
N GLN A 5 2.74 16.00 -1.06
CA GLN A 5 2.53 16.04 -2.50
C GLN A 5 3.84 16.15 -3.27
N LEU A 6 3.93 15.45 -4.40
CA LEU A 6 4.98 15.61 -5.39
C LEU A 6 4.55 16.64 -6.43
N ILE A 7 5.33 17.70 -6.57
CA ILE A 7 5.10 18.74 -7.59
C ILE A 7 5.95 18.44 -8.81
N LYS A 8 5.38 18.58 -10.00
CA LYS A 8 6.15 18.43 -11.25
C LYS A 8 7.31 19.40 -11.34
N PRO A 9 8.43 18.97 -11.96
CA PRO A 9 8.64 17.76 -12.75
C PRO A 9 9.01 16.50 -11.95
N GLY A 10 8.94 16.50 -10.64
CA GLY A 10 9.46 15.48 -9.74
C GLY A 10 10.83 15.88 -9.19
N GLY A 11 11.41 14.99 -8.39
CA GLY A 11 12.63 15.22 -7.61
C GLY A 11 12.33 15.49 -6.13
N LEU A 12 13.24 15.05 -5.25
CA LEU A 12 13.03 15.14 -3.80
C LEU A 12 12.86 16.59 -3.32
N ASP A 13 13.48 17.55 -4.01
CA ASP A 13 13.33 18.98 -3.72
C ASP A 13 11.94 19.52 -4.08
N ASN A 14 11.11 18.75 -4.77
CA ASN A 14 9.75 19.11 -5.15
C ASN A 14 8.67 18.42 -4.31
N LEU A 15 9.06 17.78 -3.22
CA LEU A 15 8.12 17.31 -2.20
C LEU A 15 7.60 18.50 -1.37
N ARG A 16 6.29 18.57 -1.17
CA ARG A 16 5.64 19.65 -0.41
C ARG A 16 4.66 19.07 0.60
N MET A 17 4.86 19.43 1.86
CA MET A 17 3.85 19.21 2.88
C MET A 17 2.79 20.30 2.74
N VAL A 18 1.54 19.92 2.56
CA VAL A 18 0.39 20.81 2.43
C VAL A 18 -0.67 20.48 3.46
N GLU A 19 -1.50 21.46 3.80
CA GLU A 19 -2.71 21.27 4.59
C GLU A 19 -3.92 21.28 3.67
N VAL A 20 -4.74 20.26 3.77
CA VAL A 20 -5.97 20.08 2.97
C VAL A 20 -7.12 19.66 3.88
N GLU A 21 -8.36 19.78 3.41
CA GLU A 21 -9.51 19.20 4.09
C GLU A 21 -9.49 17.68 4.03
N ALA A 22 -10.09 17.03 5.02
CA ALA A 22 -10.25 15.57 4.97
C ALA A 22 -11.21 15.20 3.82
N PRO A 23 -10.93 14.10 3.08
CA PRO A 23 -11.79 13.71 1.99
C PRO A 23 -13.16 13.25 2.50
N PRO A 24 -14.25 13.58 1.79
CA PRO A 24 -15.57 13.04 2.11
C PRO A 24 -15.61 11.52 1.81
N VAL A 25 -16.40 10.80 2.59
CA VAL A 25 -16.60 9.34 2.41
C VAL A 25 -17.82 9.11 1.52
N ARG A 26 -17.63 8.34 0.45
CA ARG A 26 -18.74 7.91 -0.42
C ARG A 26 -19.38 6.65 0.13
N ASP A 27 -20.55 6.29 -0.42
CA ASP A 27 -21.36 5.17 0.08
C ASP A 27 -20.59 3.84 0.19
N ASN A 28 -19.69 3.55 -0.75
CA ASN A 28 -18.90 2.31 -0.80
C ASN A 28 -17.44 2.47 -0.32
N GLU A 29 -17.13 3.56 0.37
CA GLU A 29 -15.79 3.88 0.84
C GLU A 29 -15.68 3.81 2.35
N ILE A 30 -14.46 3.66 2.81
CA ILE A 30 -14.04 3.79 4.20
C ILE A 30 -13.08 4.97 4.33
N LEU A 31 -13.13 5.69 5.43
CA LEU A 31 -12.09 6.66 5.80
C LEU A 31 -11.09 5.97 6.73
N VAL A 32 -9.85 5.98 6.31
CA VAL A 32 -8.74 5.41 7.08
C VAL A 32 -7.89 6.52 7.64
N LYS A 33 -7.66 6.49 8.95
CA LYS A 33 -6.60 7.25 9.60
C LYS A 33 -5.30 6.49 9.43
N VAL A 34 -4.40 7.00 8.62
CA VAL A 34 -3.11 6.37 8.33
C VAL A 34 -2.23 6.44 9.59
N ALA A 35 -1.76 5.30 10.05
CA ALA A 35 -0.89 5.20 11.22
C ALA A 35 0.58 5.07 10.83
N ALA A 36 0.85 4.33 9.75
CA ALA A 36 2.19 4.13 9.23
C ALA A 36 2.15 3.85 7.72
N SER A 37 3.26 4.16 7.06
CA SER A 37 3.53 3.81 5.67
C SER A 37 4.95 3.26 5.56
N SER A 38 5.20 2.32 4.65
CA SER A 38 6.54 1.83 4.37
C SER A 38 7.03 2.36 3.02
N LEU A 39 8.36 2.48 2.89
CA LEU A 39 9.00 2.98 1.68
C LEU A 39 9.43 1.80 0.80
N ASN A 40 9.03 1.83 -0.45
CA ASN A 40 9.45 0.91 -1.48
C ASN A 40 10.36 1.61 -2.51
N TYR A 41 11.15 0.84 -3.23
CA TYR A 41 11.97 1.39 -4.32
C TYR A 41 11.12 2.04 -5.42
N HIS A 42 9.90 1.53 -5.62
CA HIS A 42 8.90 2.13 -6.50
C HIS A 42 8.57 3.58 -6.11
N ASP A 43 8.33 3.84 -4.83
CA ASP A 43 8.04 5.20 -4.34
C ASP A 43 9.18 6.18 -4.62
N LEU A 44 10.43 5.71 -4.49
CA LEU A 44 11.59 6.51 -4.83
C LEU A 44 11.62 6.85 -6.34
N LEU A 45 11.31 5.90 -7.21
CA LEU A 45 11.28 6.13 -8.67
C LEU A 45 10.17 7.14 -9.04
N VAL A 46 9.02 7.09 -8.39
CA VAL A 46 7.94 8.08 -8.56
C VAL A 46 8.40 9.45 -8.04
N ALA A 47 8.97 9.50 -6.84
CA ALA A 47 9.45 10.77 -6.25
C ALA A 47 10.53 11.44 -7.11
N LEU A 48 11.42 10.67 -7.73
CA LEU A 48 12.46 11.16 -8.64
C LEU A 48 11.91 11.57 -10.03
N GLY A 49 10.65 11.27 -10.33
CA GLY A 49 10.06 11.53 -11.66
C GLY A 49 10.45 10.51 -12.72
N SER A 50 11.09 9.40 -12.36
CA SER A 50 11.42 8.30 -13.27
C SER A 50 10.17 7.51 -13.70
N ILE A 51 9.19 7.42 -12.82
CA ILE A 51 7.84 6.95 -13.13
C ILE A 51 6.95 8.19 -13.23
N PRO A 52 6.37 8.48 -14.43
CA PRO A 52 5.52 9.64 -14.61
C PRO A 52 4.25 9.56 -13.76
N THR A 53 3.89 10.67 -13.13
CA THR A 53 2.65 10.80 -12.38
C THR A 53 2.01 12.17 -12.61
N GLU A 54 0.81 12.39 -12.09
CA GLU A 54 0.16 13.69 -12.15
C GLU A 54 0.82 14.70 -11.21
N ASP A 55 0.58 15.99 -11.47
CA ASP A 55 1.01 17.05 -10.57
C ASP A 55 0.27 16.96 -9.24
N LYS A 56 0.97 17.24 -8.14
CA LYS A 56 0.45 17.16 -6.77
C LYS A 56 0.07 15.74 -6.32
N ARG A 57 0.63 14.71 -6.95
CA ARG A 57 0.41 13.32 -6.55
C ARG A 57 0.82 13.09 -5.09
N VAL A 58 -0.07 12.51 -4.31
CA VAL A 58 0.26 12.01 -2.97
C VAL A 58 0.98 10.69 -3.14
N LEU A 59 2.17 10.59 -2.55
CA LEU A 59 3.05 9.44 -2.71
C LEU A 59 2.72 8.29 -1.75
N LEU A 60 3.47 7.21 -1.86
CA LEU A 60 3.54 6.01 -1.04
C LEU A 60 2.39 5.02 -1.30
N GLY A 61 2.80 3.79 -1.68
CA GLY A 61 1.88 2.71 -2.04
C GLY A 61 1.46 1.80 -0.88
N ASP A 62 2.24 1.75 0.19
CA ASP A 62 2.00 0.87 1.33
C ASP A 62 1.57 1.66 2.56
N ALA A 63 0.57 1.14 3.28
CA ALA A 63 0.15 1.70 4.56
C ALA A 63 -0.55 0.70 5.47
N SER A 64 -0.68 1.11 6.72
CA SER A 64 -1.61 0.56 7.68
C SER A 64 -2.30 1.70 8.45
N GLY A 65 -3.44 1.40 9.02
CA GLY A 65 -4.21 2.40 9.74
C GLY A 65 -5.45 1.82 10.39
N GLU A 66 -6.31 2.72 10.84
CA GLU A 66 -7.58 2.42 11.49
C GLU A 66 -8.73 3.01 10.68
N VAL A 67 -9.79 2.24 10.50
CA VAL A 67 -11.04 2.71 9.92
C VAL A 67 -11.72 3.65 10.91
N VAL A 68 -11.94 4.91 10.51
CA VAL A 68 -12.56 5.93 11.37
C VAL A 68 -13.95 6.35 10.93
N GLU A 69 -14.32 6.06 9.68
CA GLU A 69 -15.66 6.27 9.14
C GLU A 69 -15.96 5.24 8.05
N VAL A 70 -17.21 4.86 7.87
CA VAL A 70 -17.65 3.91 6.84
C VAL A 70 -18.85 4.47 6.09
N GLY A 71 -18.87 4.30 4.77
CA GLY A 71 -19.99 4.68 3.91
C GLY A 71 -21.20 3.78 4.10
N THR A 72 -22.35 4.24 3.66
CA THR A 72 -23.65 3.59 3.93
C THR A 72 -23.83 2.21 3.30
N SER A 73 -23.04 1.89 2.26
CA SER A 73 -23.06 0.60 1.55
C SER A 73 -21.90 -0.33 1.95
N VAL A 74 -21.02 0.11 2.84
CA VAL A 74 -19.90 -0.71 3.32
C VAL A 74 -20.39 -1.82 4.23
N SER A 75 -19.96 -3.05 3.97
CA SER A 75 -20.39 -4.23 4.72
C SER A 75 -19.25 -5.01 5.36
N LYS A 76 -18.01 -4.83 4.88
CA LYS A 76 -16.84 -5.61 5.32
C LYS A 76 -16.10 -5.00 6.50
N TRP A 77 -16.31 -3.71 6.77
CA TRP A 77 -15.53 -2.93 7.72
C TRP A 77 -16.41 -2.19 8.71
N GLN A 78 -15.88 -1.99 9.90
CA GLN A 78 -16.46 -1.14 10.94
C GLN A 78 -15.41 -0.18 11.51
N VAL A 79 -15.87 0.90 12.13
CA VAL A 79 -14.99 1.85 12.83
C VAL A 79 -14.21 1.13 13.93
N GLY A 80 -12.89 1.39 13.97
CA GLY A 80 -11.94 0.73 14.87
C GLY A 80 -11.21 -0.48 14.25
N ASP A 81 -11.61 -0.95 13.06
CA ASP A 81 -10.89 -2.02 12.40
C ASP A 81 -9.49 -1.56 11.99
N GLN A 82 -8.49 -2.40 12.30
CA GLN A 82 -7.11 -2.20 11.86
C GLN A 82 -6.88 -2.85 10.50
N ILE A 83 -6.36 -2.06 9.57
CA ILE A 83 -6.17 -2.45 8.18
C ILE A 83 -4.74 -2.25 7.71
N MET A 84 -4.41 -2.92 6.62
CA MET A 84 -3.28 -2.62 5.75
C MET A 84 -3.75 -2.47 4.30
N SER A 85 -3.01 -1.73 3.50
CA SER A 85 -3.33 -1.45 2.10
C SER A 85 -3.24 -2.69 1.22
N ALA A 86 -3.91 -2.68 0.07
CA ALA A 86 -3.68 -3.60 -1.03
C ALA A 86 -2.89 -2.88 -2.14
N CYS A 87 -1.81 -3.51 -2.64
CA CYS A 87 -0.96 -2.91 -3.69
C CYS A 87 -1.73 -2.55 -4.96
N PHE A 88 -2.69 -3.38 -5.32
CA PHE A 88 -3.53 -3.23 -6.51
C PHE A 88 -5.00 -3.28 -6.12
N PRO A 89 -5.59 -2.16 -5.73
CA PRO A 89 -6.95 -2.13 -5.17
C PRO A 89 -8.03 -2.59 -6.15
N LYS A 90 -7.76 -2.55 -7.45
CA LYS A 90 -8.67 -3.02 -8.51
C LYS A 90 -8.51 -4.49 -8.85
N TRP A 91 -7.48 -5.16 -8.34
CA TRP A 91 -7.26 -6.59 -8.57
C TRP A 91 -7.90 -7.41 -7.45
N ILE A 92 -9.14 -7.80 -7.66
CA ILE A 92 -9.92 -8.54 -6.66
C ILE A 92 -9.60 -10.04 -6.72
N GLU A 93 -9.51 -10.61 -7.95
CA GLU A 93 -9.28 -12.03 -8.14
C GLU A 93 -8.82 -12.38 -9.56
N GLY A 94 -8.37 -13.62 -9.76
CA GLY A 94 -8.06 -14.19 -11.07
C GLY A 94 -6.69 -13.75 -11.63
N PRO A 95 -6.42 -14.08 -12.91
CA PRO A 95 -5.15 -13.75 -13.54
C PRO A 95 -4.98 -12.23 -13.70
N PRO A 96 -3.71 -11.74 -13.76
CA PRO A 96 -3.44 -10.32 -13.93
C PRO A 96 -4.02 -9.80 -15.26
N LYS A 97 -4.69 -8.63 -15.19
CA LYS A 97 -5.20 -7.91 -16.35
C LYS A 97 -4.68 -6.48 -16.33
N ARG A 98 -4.50 -5.89 -17.49
CA ARG A 98 -3.99 -4.51 -17.61
C ARG A 98 -4.85 -3.49 -16.86
N GLU A 99 -6.15 -3.69 -16.80
CA GLU A 99 -7.12 -2.83 -16.10
C GLU A 99 -6.95 -2.84 -14.57
N TYR A 100 -6.27 -3.87 -14.01
CA TYR A 100 -6.00 -3.99 -12.57
C TYR A 100 -4.71 -3.27 -12.14
N LEU A 101 -3.87 -2.85 -13.11
CA LEU A 101 -2.56 -2.27 -12.85
C LEU A 101 -2.67 -0.77 -12.48
N SER A 102 -3.52 -0.46 -11.52
CA SER A 102 -3.57 0.86 -10.88
C SER A 102 -2.86 0.75 -9.55
N PHE A 103 -1.70 1.39 -9.45
CA PHE A 103 -0.88 1.36 -8.24
C PHE A 103 -1.10 2.64 -7.45
N ILE A 104 -1.34 2.49 -6.15
CA ILE A 104 -1.48 3.61 -5.21
C ILE A 104 -0.12 4.30 -5.07
N GLY A 105 -0.11 5.63 -5.06
CA GLY A 105 1.10 6.44 -4.96
C GLY A 105 1.71 6.86 -6.31
N ASP A 106 1.24 6.28 -7.43
CA ASP A 106 1.63 6.74 -8.78
C ASP A 106 0.45 7.09 -9.68
N ASN A 107 -0.44 6.14 -9.98
CA ASN A 107 -1.63 6.38 -10.80
C ASN A 107 -2.79 6.97 -10.00
N GLU A 108 -2.84 6.67 -8.71
CA GLU A 108 -3.83 7.19 -7.75
C GLU A 108 -3.10 7.78 -6.54
N ASP A 109 -3.78 8.62 -5.77
CA ASP A 109 -3.20 9.23 -4.57
C ASP A 109 -2.86 8.16 -3.52
N GLY A 110 -1.67 8.35 -2.93
CA GLY A 110 -1.07 7.41 -2.00
C GLY A 110 -1.30 7.75 -0.53
N TYR A 111 -0.52 7.09 0.30
CA TYR A 111 -0.71 7.07 1.75
C TYR A 111 0.18 8.07 2.50
N ALA A 112 0.90 8.98 1.81
CA ALA A 112 1.63 10.06 2.47
C ALA A 112 0.68 11.18 2.95
N THR A 113 -0.33 10.80 3.72
CA THR A 113 -1.43 11.66 4.22
C THR A 113 -1.91 11.17 5.58
N GLU A 114 -2.54 12.04 6.37
CA GLU A 114 -3.11 11.64 7.67
C GLU A 114 -4.40 10.82 7.53
N TYR A 115 -5.21 11.10 6.50
CA TYR A 115 -6.48 10.39 6.22
C TYR A 115 -6.62 10.16 4.73
N ILE A 116 -7.23 9.04 4.37
CA ILE A 116 -7.55 8.69 2.99
C ILE A 116 -8.92 7.98 2.91
N ALA A 117 -9.75 8.37 1.95
CA ALA A 117 -10.98 7.67 1.61
C ALA A 117 -10.70 6.65 0.49
N LEU A 118 -11.08 5.41 0.70
CA LEU A 118 -10.78 4.28 -0.18
C LEU A 118 -11.99 3.38 -0.35
N PRO A 119 -12.17 2.74 -1.53
CA PRO A 119 -13.12 1.64 -1.67
C PRO A 119 -12.86 0.56 -0.61
N GLU A 120 -13.92 -0.05 -0.08
CA GLU A 120 -13.81 -1.12 0.94
C GLU A 120 -12.94 -2.31 0.49
N THR A 121 -12.70 -2.47 -0.81
CA THR A 121 -11.87 -3.52 -1.41
C THR A 121 -10.38 -3.18 -1.49
N ALA A 122 -10.02 -1.92 -1.26
CA ALA A 122 -8.63 -1.45 -1.39
C ALA A 122 -7.74 -1.79 -0.19
N VAL A 123 -8.30 -2.45 0.81
CA VAL A 123 -7.61 -2.77 2.06
C VAL A 123 -7.91 -4.21 2.51
N THR A 124 -7.04 -4.73 3.37
CA THR A 124 -7.22 -6.01 4.05
C THR A 124 -6.95 -5.87 5.55
N LYS A 125 -7.36 -6.85 6.35
CA LYS A 125 -7.11 -6.81 7.81
C LYS A 125 -5.62 -6.82 8.11
N ALA A 126 -5.19 -5.96 9.02
CA ALA A 126 -3.87 -6.08 9.61
C ALA A 126 -3.74 -7.42 10.36
N PRO A 127 -2.58 -8.09 10.30
CA PRO A 127 -2.39 -9.36 11.01
C PRO A 127 -2.59 -9.18 12.52
N GLN A 128 -3.29 -10.12 13.14
CA GLN A 128 -3.53 -10.09 14.56
C GLN A 128 -2.22 -10.19 15.35
N GLY A 129 -2.05 -9.33 16.35
CA GLY A 129 -0.85 -9.30 17.20
C GLY A 129 0.32 -8.52 16.62
N TRP A 130 0.19 -7.95 15.42
CA TRP A 130 1.19 -7.06 14.81
C TRP A 130 0.88 -5.60 15.12
N THR A 131 1.91 -4.81 15.24
CA THR A 131 1.75 -3.34 15.31
C THR A 131 1.43 -2.79 13.92
N LEU A 132 0.75 -1.65 13.85
CA LEU A 132 0.46 -1.00 12.57
C LEU A 132 1.72 -0.68 11.75
N PRO A 133 2.84 -0.19 12.32
CA PRO A 133 4.08 -0.03 11.58
C PRO A 133 4.61 -1.33 10.95
N GLU A 134 4.53 -2.46 11.64
CA GLU A 134 4.91 -3.76 11.09
C GLU A 134 3.95 -4.17 9.95
N ALA A 135 2.64 -4.04 10.15
CA ALA A 135 1.64 -4.36 9.14
C ALA A 135 1.83 -3.53 7.85
N ALA A 136 2.23 -2.26 7.95
CA ALA A 136 2.51 -1.40 6.80
C ALA A 136 3.62 -1.93 5.89
N THR A 137 4.50 -2.81 6.35
CA THR A 137 5.61 -3.35 5.55
C THR A 137 5.23 -4.54 4.66
N LEU A 138 4.03 -5.10 4.89
CA LEU A 138 3.60 -6.35 4.23
C LEU A 138 3.05 -6.16 2.81
N PRO A 139 2.28 -5.10 2.48
CA PRO A 139 1.47 -5.06 1.26
C PRO A 139 2.29 -5.26 -0.02
N CYS A 140 3.41 -4.57 -0.20
CA CYS A 140 4.25 -4.73 -1.38
C CYS A 140 5.28 -5.85 -1.18
N ALA A 141 6.21 -5.68 -0.25
CA ALA A 141 7.39 -6.55 -0.14
C ALA A 141 7.05 -7.93 0.43
N GLY A 142 6.20 -8.00 1.46
CA GLY A 142 5.78 -9.25 2.08
C GLY A 142 4.94 -10.10 1.13
N LEU A 143 3.92 -9.52 0.51
CA LEU A 143 3.07 -10.21 -0.47
C LEU A 143 3.87 -10.67 -1.69
N THR A 144 4.81 -9.87 -2.18
CA THR A 144 5.69 -10.26 -3.30
C THR A 144 6.51 -11.49 -2.96
N ALA A 145 7.11 -11.52 -1.77
CA ALA A 145 7.89 -12.67 -1.31
C ALA A 145 7.02 -13.92 -1.14
N TRP A 146 5.85 -13.77 -0.51
CA TRP A 146 4.89 -14.86 -0.34
C TRP A 146 4.49 -15.47 -1.69
N ARG A 147 4.04 -14.62 -2.60
CA ARG A 147 3.60 -15.09 -3.92
C ARG A 147 4.71 -15.80 -4.67
N ALA A 148 5.93 -15.25 -4.67
CA ALA A 148 7.07 -15.85 -5.34
C ALA A 148 7.42 -17.25 -4.79
N LEU A 149 7.37 -17.42 -3.48
CA LEU A 149 7.74 -18.68 -2.83
C LEU A 149 6.60 -19.71 -2.83
N VAL A 150 5.39 -19.28 -2.50
CA VAL A 150 4.25 -20.18 -2.23
C VAL A 150 3.41 -20.37 -3.48
N ASP A 151 2.87 -19.29 -4.05
CA ASP A 151 1.89 -19.42 -5.15
C ASP A 151 2.55 -19.80 -6.48
N GLU A 152 3.67 -19.17 -6.83
CA GLU A 152 4.38 -19.42 -8.10
C GLU A 152 5.49 -20.46 -7.95
N GLY A 153 6.23 -20.41 -6.84
CA GLY A 153 7.35 -21.32 -6.56
C GLY A 153 6.93 -22.66 -6.01
N ASN A 154 5.72 -22.78 -5.45
CA ASN A 154 5.22 -23.99 -4.79
C ASN A 154 6.25 -24.62 -3.84
N LEU A 155 6.97 -23.80 -3.08
CA LEU A 155 8.05 -24.20 -2.18
C LEU A 155 7.59 -25.24 -1.17
N GLN A 156 8.32 -26.35 -1.08
CA GLN A 156 8.03 -27.45 -0.17
C GLN A 156 9.06 -27.53 0.98
N ALA A 157 8.63 -28.10 2.09
CA ALA A 157 9.53 -28.34 3.22
C ALA A 157 10.73 -29.22 2.82
N GLY A 158 11.92 -28.78 3.20
CA GLY A 158 13.18 -29.45 2.87
C GLY A 158 13.85 -29.00 1.56
N GLU A 159 13.20 -28.13 0.80
CA GLU A 159 13.82 -27.51 -0.38
C GLU A 159 14.75 -26.36 -0.01
N SER A 160 15.64 -25.98 -0.92
CA SER A 160 16.57 -24.87 -0.75
C SER A 160 16.17 -23.69 -1.62
N VAL A 161 16.20 -22.48 -1.06
CA VAL A 161 15.90 -21.23 -1.75
C VAL A 161 17.16 -20.38 -1.82
N LEU A 162 17.53 -19.94 -3.03
CA LEU A 162 18.56 -18.92 -3.22
C LEU A 162 17.93 -17.54 -3.26
N ILE A 163 18.30 -16.69 -2.32
CA ILE A 163 17.82 -15.29 -2.23
C ILE A 163 18.96 -14.35 -2.58
N GLN A 164 18.71 -13.39 -3.48
CA GLN A 164 19.70 -12.40 -3.89
C GLN A 164 19.37 -11.02 -3.29
N GLY A 165 20.39 -10.39 -2.70
CA GLY A 165 20.27 -9.05 -2.11
C GLY A 165 19.68 -9.05 -0.70
N THR A 166 19.53 -7.84 -0.14
CA THR A 166 19.07 -7.60 1.24
C THR A 166 17.94 -6.56 1.31
N GLY A 167 17.20 -6.39 0.21
CA GLY A 167 16.02 -5.52 0.15
C GLY A 167 14.82 -6.15 0.85
N GLY A 168 13.72 -5.40 0.96
CA GLY A 168 12.52 -5.83 1.69
C GLY A 168 11.99 -7.19 1.23
N VAL A 169 11.84 -7.41 -0.08
CA VAL A 169 11.38 -8.71 -0.64
C VAL A 169 12.32 -9.85 -0.24
N SER A 170 13.65 -9.62 -0.31
CA SER A 170 14.65 -10.64 0.03
C SER A 170 14.62 -11.03 1.50
N ILE A 171 14.46 -10.04 2.39
CA ILE A 171 14.36 -10.30 3.83
C ILE A 171 13.07 -11.02 4.17
N PHE A 172 11.93 -10.62 3.59
CA PHE A 172 10.68 -11.37 3.76
C PHE A 172 10.78 -12.79 3.21
N ALA A 173 11.39 -12.98 2.03
CA ALA A 173 11.59 -14.31 1.46
C ALA A 173 12.43 -15.21 2.38
N LEU A 174 13.50 -14.66 3.00
CA LEU A 174 14.32 -15.39 3.99
C LEU A 174 13.50 -15.80 5.22
N GLN A 175 12.65 -14.91 5.73
CA GLN A 175 11.82 -15.17 6.91
C GLN A 175 10.72 -16.20 6.62
N LEU A 176 10.10 -16.11 5.43
CA LEU A 176 9.01 -17.00 5.02
C LEU A 176 9.48 -18.40 4.63
N ALA A 177 10.73 -18.52 4.10
CA ALA A 177 11.31 -19.82 3.73
C ALA A 177 11.92 -20.59 4.92
N LYS A 178 12.05 -19.98 6.09
CA LYS A 178 12.63 -20.58 7.32
C LYS A 178 11.57 -21.32 8.14
#